data_2d5df7b6c9117947aad584b3640046a3
#
_entry.id   2d5df7b6c9117947aad584b3640046a3
#
_cell.length_a   1.000
_cell.length_b   1.000
_cell.length_c   1.000
_cell.angle_alpha   90.00
_cell.angle_beta   90.00
_cell.angle_gamma   90.00
#
_symmetry.space_group_name_H-M   'P 1'
#
loop_
_entity.id
_entity.type
_entity.pdbx_description
1 polymer ?
#
loop_
_entity_poly.entity_id
_entity_poly.type
_entity_poly.pdbx_seq_one_letter_code
_entity_poly.pdbx_strand_id
1 'polypeptide(L)'
;QGEIFGYGAAMADEPYVVSAEAFEDCEIWAISLSCVRHTLLHSPEVAHYVLRRLAQELATADCRLVSLTHGHLRGRMAETLLFLSRINSKEEGHLDVLAHLTRRELAALSNMSTANAIRTLTQFVEEGLIVVEGRHIRLLDVHRLQFVALQG
;
A
#
# COMPACT_ATOMS: atom_id res chain seq x y z
N GLN A 1 1.05 -13.92 1.04
CA GLN A 1 1.45 -15.03 1.92
C GLN A 1 2.90 -14.85 2.39
N GLY A 2 3.19 -15.06 3.71
CA GLY A 2 4.53 -14.90 4.28
C GLY A 2 4.94 -13.46 4.58
N GLU A 3 4.02 -12.51 4.65
CA GLU A 3 4.29 -11.14 5.08
C GLU A 3 4.24 -11.01 6.61
N ILE A 4 5.10 -10.15 7.15
CA ILE A 4 5.20 -9.90 8.59
C ILE A 4 4.64 -8.50 8.86
N PHE A 5 3.83 -8.37 9.90
CA PHE A 5 3.31 -7.07 10.35
C PHE A 5 3.39 -6.94 11.88
N GLY A 6 3.27 -5.71 12.39
CA GLY A 6 3.28 -5.43 13.83
C GLY A 6 4.65 -5.45 14.50
N TYR A 7 5.73 -5.79 13.79
CA TYR A 7 7.06 -5.90 14.38
C TYR A 7 7.73 -4.54 14.65
N GLY A 8 7.39 -3.49 13.90
CA GLY A 8 8.00 -2.17 14.07
C GLY A 8 7.79 -1.60 15.48
N ALA A 9 6.55 -1.44 15.92
CA ALA A 9 6.22 -0.97 17.25
C ALA A 9 6.75 -1.92 18.34
N ALA A 10 6.62 -3.24 18.15
CA ALA A 10 7.12 -4.25 19.08
C ALA A 10 8.66 -4.21 19.24
N MET A 11 9.40 -3.95 18.18
CA MET A 11 10.87 -3.81 18.24
C MET A 11 11.32 -2.49 18.86
N ALA A 12 10.54 -1.43 18.68
CA ALA A 12 10.79 -0.11 19.26
C ALA A 12 10.35 0.01 20.72
N ASP A 13 9.69 -1.00 21.28
CA ASP A 13 9.05 -0.96 22.60
C ASP A 13 8.01 0.19 22.72
N GLU A 14 7.33 0.51 21.59
CA GLU A 14 6.34 1.59 21.48
C GLU A 14 4.91 1.03 21.33
N PRO A 15 3.88 1.79 21.73
CA PRO A 15 2.49 1.41 21.50
C PRO A 15 2.16 1.32 20.01
N TYR A 16 1.24 0.41 19.65
CA TYR A 16 0.70 0.38 18.30
C TYR A 16 -0.19 1.60 18.05
N VAL A 17 0.12 2.36 17.00
CA VAL A 17 -0.64 3.56 16.59
C VAL A 17 -1.70 3.23 15.54
N VAL A 18 -1.74 1.99 15.06
CA VAL A 18 -2.69 1.48 14.05
C VAL A 18 -3.28 0.15 14.52
N SER A 19 -4.48 -0.16 14.00
CA SER A 19 -5.11 -1.47 14.16
C SER A 19 -4.99 -2.26 12.87
N ALA A 20 -4.94 -3.59 12.97
CA ALA A 20 -5.04 -4.50 11.84
C ALA A 20 -6.39 -5.19 11.90
N GLU A 21 -7.08 -5.25 10.76
CA GLU A 21 -8.38 -5.90 10.59
C GLU A 21 -8.29 -6.84 9.40
N ALA A 22 -8.82 -8.07 9.56
CA ALA A 22 -8.89 -9.03 8.48
C ALA A 22 -10.00 -8.63 7.50
N PHE A 23 -9.67 -8.50 6.24
CA PHE A 23 -10.61 -8.18 5.15
C PHE A 23 -11.36 -9.41 4.64
N GLU A 24 -10.74 -10.57 4.79
CA GLU A 24 -11.25 -11.89 4.39
C GLU A 24 -10.70 -12.94 5.38
N ASP A 25 -11.19 -14.15 5.30
CA ASP A 25 -10.70 -15.25 6.12
C ASP A 25 -9.21 -15.47 5.88
N CYS A 26 -8.40 -15.35 6.94
CA CYS A 26 -6.95 -15.48 6.85
C CYS A 26 -6.38 -16.30 8.01
N GLU A 27 -5.23 -16.91 7.78
CA GLU A 27 -4.46 -17.60 8.80
C GLU A 27 -3.27 -16.73 9.22
N ILE A 28 -3.16 -16.45 10.53
CA ILE A 28 -2.11 -15.60 11.10
C ILE A 28 -1.30 -16.41 12.11
N TRP A 29 0.02 -16.41 11.92
CA TRP A 29 0.96 -17.02 12.85
C TRP A 29 1.53 -15.96 13.79
N ALA A 30 1.30 -16.12 15.09
CA ALA A 30 1.86 -15.23 16.09
C ALA A 30 3.24 -15.73 16.56
N ILE A 31 4.24 -14.86 16.48
CA ILE A 31 5.61 -15.14 16.94
C ILE A 31 5.90 -14.26 18.15
N SER A 32 6.41 -14.84 19.23
CA SER A 32 6.76 -14.06 20.41
C SER A 32 7.95 -13.14 20.13
N LEU A 33 7.90 -11.92 20.67
CA LEU A 33 8.97 -10.94 20.51
C LEU A 33 10.30 -11.44 21.09
N SER A 34 10.27 -12.23 22.14
CA SER A 34 11.48 -12.86 22.72
C SER A 34 12.14 -13.83 21.74
N CYS A 35 11.35 -14.60 20.99
CA CYS A 35 11.86 -15.50 19.96
C CYS A 35 12.50 -14.68 18.81
N VAL A 36 11.85 -13.62 18.38
CA VAL A 36 12.37 -12.72 17.33
C VAL A 36 13.70 -12.11 17.79
N ARG A 37 13.75 -11.52 18.97
CA ARG A 37 14.97 -10.90 19.53
C ARG A 37 16.12 -11.92 19.64
N HIS A 38 15.83 -13.11 20.15
CA HIS A 38 16.82 -14.18 20.22
C HIS A 38 17.37 -14.57 18.84
N THR A 39 16.49 -14.73 17.87
CA THR A 39 16.90 -15.11 16.49
C THR A 39 17.74 -14.01 15.84
N LEU A 40 17.39 -12.74 16.01
CA LEU A 40 18.16 -11.60 15.49
C LEU A 40 19.58 -11.53 16.06
N LEU A 41 19.77 -11.92 17.34
CA LEU A 41 21.08 -11.92 17.98
C LEU A 41 21.96 -13.11 17.54
N HIS A 42 21.36 -14.22 17.11
CA HIS A 42 22.09 -15.46 16.81
C HIS A 42 22.14 -15.83 15.32
N SER A 43 21.41 -15.09 14.46
CA SER A 43 21.42 -15.31 13.00
C SER A 43 21.65 -13.99 12.26
N PRO A 44 22.89 -13.74 11.79
CA PRO A 44 23.18 -12.56 10.99
C PRO A 44 22.34 -12.45 9.71
N GLU A 45 21.99 -13.59 9.11
CA GLU A 45 21.15 -13.65 7.90
C GLU A 45 19.75 -13.10 8.18
N VAL A 46 19.13 -13.54 9.29
CA VAL A 46 17.81 -13.06 9.69
C VAL A 46 17.87 -11.60 10.08
N ALA A 47 18.90 -11.17 10.81
CA ALA A 47 19.11 -9.77 11.15
C ALA A 47 19.23 -8.89 9.90
N HIS A 48 20.02 -9.31 8.92
CA HIS A 48 20.17 -8.59 7.65
C HIS A 48 18.85 -8.53 6.87
N TYR A 49 18.10 -9.63 6.82
CA TYR A 49 16.78 -9.65 6.18
C TYR A 49 15.81 -8.65 6.81
N VAL A 50 15.72 -8.63 8.15
CA VAL A 50 14.83 -7.71 8.87
C VAL A 50 15.27 -6.25 8.70
N LEU A 51 16.57 -5.96 8.78
CA LEU A 51 17.10 -4.61 8.54
C LEU A 51 16.78 -4.11 7.12
N ARG A 52 16.98 -4.97 6.12
CA ARG A 52 16.64 -4.64 4.73
C ARG A 52 15.16 -4.38 4.57
N ARG A 53 14.31 -5.17 5.20
CA ARG A 53 12.85 -5.00 5.17
C ARG A 53 12.44 -3.67 5.80
N LEU A 54 12.96 -3.36 6.99
CA LEU A 54 12.71 -2.08 7.68
C LEU A 54 13.16 -0.88 6.83
N ALA A 55 14.34 -0.96 6.20
CA ALA A 55 14.82 0.10 5.33
C ALA A 55 13.91 0.31 4.10
N GLN A 56 13.39 -0.77 3.53
CA GLN A 56 12.44 -0.70 2.42
C GLN A 56 11.08 -0.10 2.85
N GLU A 57 10.59 -0.47 4.02
CA GLU A 57 9.35 0.08 4.56
C GLU A 57 9.49 1.57 4.90
N LEU A 58 10.63 1.97 5.49
CA LEU A 58 10.93 3.37 5.75
C LEU A 58 10.98 4.17 4.44
N ALA A 59 11.72 3.72 3.44
CA ALA A 59 11.78 4.39 2.14
C ALA A 59 10.38 4.52 1.50
N THR A 60 9.53 3.49 1.63
CA THR A 60 8.16 3.54 1.14
C THR A 60 7.32 4.56 1.92
N ALA A 61 7.48 4.62 3.25
CA ALA A 61 6.78 5.59 4.10
C ALA A 61 7.21 7.02 3.78
N ASP A 62 8.52 7.26 3.58
CA ASP A 62 9.06 8.56 3.19
C ASP A 62 8.50 9.03 1.84
N CYS A 63 8.49 8.16 0.83
CA CYS A 63 7.88 8.47 -0.47
C CYS A 63 6.39 8.83 -0.33
N ARG A 64 5.64 8.07 0.47
CA ARG A 64 4.23 8.37 0.72
C ARG A 64 4.03 9.70 1.45
N LEU A 65 4.88 10.00 2.43
CA LEU A 65 4.82 11.27 3.15
C LEU A 65 5.04 12.46 2.20
N VAL A 66 6.04 12.39 1.34
CA VAL A 66 6.31 13.41 0.32
C VAL A 66 5.12 13.56 -0.63
N SER A 67 4.58 12.46 -1.15
CA SER A 67 3.41 12.48 -2.03
C SER A 67 2.17 13.09 -1.35
N LEU A 68 1.91 12.75 -0.09
CA LEU A 68 0.76 13.27 0.67
C LEU A 68 0.88 14.77 0.98
N THR A 69 2.11 15.29 1.09
CA THR A 69 2.35 16.71 1.46
C THR A 69 2.49 17.62 0.25
N HIS A 70 3.08 17.15 -0.84
CA HIS A 70 3.42 17.96 -2.01
C HIS A 70 2.68 17.54 -3.29
N GLY A 71 2.14 16.32 -3.35
CA GLY A 71 1.49 15.81 -4.55
C GLY A 71 0.13 16.45 -4.84
N HIS A 72 -0.13 16.76 -6.12
CA HIS A 72 -1.45 17.13 -6.59
C HIS A 72 -2.44 15.97 -6.46
N LEU A 73 -3.75 16.27 -6.43
CA LEU A 73 -4.81 15.25 -6.27
C LEU A 73 -4.67 14.07 -7.25
N ARG A 74 -4.29 14.37 -8.51
CA ARG A 74 -4.10 13.36 -9.55
C ARG A 74 -2.92 12.44 -9.25
N GLY A 75 -1.77 12.99 -8.86
CA GLY A 75 -0.57 12.23 -8.51
C GLY A 75 -0.82 11.29 -7.34
N ARG A 76 -1.44 11.80 -6.25
CA ARG A 76 -1.79 10.98 -5.07
C ARG A 76 -2.74 9.83 -5.40
N MET A 77 -3.75 10.07 -6.24
CA MET A 77 -4.65 9.00 -6.70
C MET A 77 -3.90 7.97 -7.55
N ALA A 78 -3.07 8.41 -8.50
CA ALA A 78 -2.28 7.50 -9.35
C ALA A 78 -1.34 6.62 -8.50
N GLU A 79 -0.64 7.21 -7.54
CA GLU A 79 0.23 6.48 -6.62
C GLU A 79 -0.54 5.46 -5.77
N THR A 80 -1.71 5.86 -5.24
CA THR A 80 -2.56 4.95 -4.48
C THR A 80 -3.02 3.75 -5.32
N LEU A 81 -3.44 3.97 -6.56
CA LEU A 81 -3.85 2.91 -7.47
C LEU A 81 -2.68 1.97 -7.80
N LEU A 82 -1.50 2.52 -8.08
CA LEU A 82 -0.28 1.73 -8.33
C LEU A 82 0.15 0.92 -7.10
N PHE A 83 0.04 1.49 -5.92
CA PHE A 83 0.34 0.79 -4.67
C PHE A 83 -0.61 -0.39 -4.45
N LEU A 84 -1.92 -0.16 -4.60
CA LEU A 84 -2.93 -1.19 -4.43
C LEU A 84 -2.79 -2.31 -5.47
N SER A 85 -2.46 -1.99 -6.72
CA SER A 85 -2.24 -3.00 -7.76
C SER A 85 -1.03 -3.89 -7.45
N ARG A 86 0.03 -3.35 -6.85
CA ARG A 86 1.22 -4.14 -6.44
C ARG A 86 0.91 -5.14 -5.33
N ILE A 87 0.01 -4.78 -4.41
CA ILE A 87 -0.42 -5.68 -3.34
C ILE A 87 -1.23 -6.85 -3.91
N ASN A 88 -2.09 -6.57 -4.90
CA ASN A 88 -2.96 -7.57 -5.51
C ASN A 88 -2.29 -8.44 -6.58
N SER A 89 -1.27 -7.94 -7.28
CA SER A 89 -0.63 -8.66 -8.39
C SER A 89 0.15 -9.92 -7.96
N LYS A 90 0.05 -10.37 -6.72
CA LYS A 90 0.57 -11.68 -6.30
C LYS A 90 -0.30 -12.86 -6.78
N GLU A 91 -1.50 -12.61 -7.27
CA GLU A 91 -2.37 -13.61 -7.87
C GLU A 91 -2.59 -13.28 -9.36
N GLU A 92 -1.99 -14.09 -10.24
CA GLU A 92 -2.28 -14.24 -11.67
C GLU A 92 -2.47 -12.96 -12.51
N GLY A 93 -1.39 -12.24 -12.81
CA GLY A 93 -1.28 -11.47 -14.08
C GLY A 93 -2.30 -10.36 -14.36
N HIS A 94 -3.27 -10.12 -13.50
CA HIS A 94 -4.28 -9.09 -13.64
C HIS A 94 -3.93 -7.85 -12.81
N LEU A 95 -3.91 -6.69 -13.48
CA LEU A 95 -3.69 -5.36 -12.87
C LEU A 95 -4.98 -4.82 -12.21
N ASP A 96 -5.71 -5.70 -11.53
CA ASP A 96 -6.93 -5.32 -10.84
C ASP A 96 -6.62 -4.71 -9.49
N VAL A 97 -7.14 -3.52 -9.26
CA VAL A 97 -7.11 -2.86 -7.96
C VAL A 97 -8.33 -3.33 -7.19
N LEU A 98 -8.10 -3.91 -6.02
CA LEU A 98 -9.05 -4.44 -5.03
C LEU A 98 -10.53 -4.11 -5.27
N ALA A 99 -11.30 -5.15 -5.56
CA ALA A 99 -12.77 -5.12 -5.69
C ALA A 99 -13.51 -4.69 -4.41
N HIS A 100 -12.82 -4.58 -3.28
CA HIS A 100 -13.45 -4.42 -1.96
C HIS A 100 -13.43 -3.00 -1.42
N LEU A 101 -12.59 -2.09 -1.96
CA LEU A 101 -12.52 -0.73 -1.48
C LEU A 101 -13.68 0.15 -1.98
N THR A 102 -14.33 0.79 -1.04
CA THR A 102 -15.31 1.84 -1.35
C THR A 102 -14.60 3.12 -1.85
N ARG A 103 -15.34 3.98 -2.55
CA ARG A 103 -14.82 5.29 -2.97
C ARG A 103 -14.36 6.17 -1.79
N ARG A 104 -14.98 5.98 -0.63
CA ARG A 104 -14.62 6.69 0.61
C ARG A 104 -13.27 6.22 1.14
N GLU A 105 -13.04 4.92 1.16
CA GLU A 105 -11.76 4.32 1.59
C GLU A 105 -10.63 4.69 0.64
N LEU A 106 -10.87 4.61 -0.67
CA LEU A 106 -9.91 5.03 -1.67
C LEU A 106 -9.55 6.52 -1.54
N ALA A 107 -10.54 7.37 -1.27
CA ALA A 107 -10.33 8.79 -1.00
C ALA A 107 -9.47 9.01 0.25
N ALA A 108 -9.75 8.26 1.33
CA ALA A 108 -8.96 8.33 2.56
C ALA A 108 -7.52 7.90 2.32
N LEU A 109 -7.29 6.78 1.59
CA LEU A 109 -5.95 6.31 1.24
C LEU A 109 -5.16 7.30 0.39
N SER A 110 -5.85 8.09 -0.44
CA SER A 110 -5.24 9.11 -1.30
C SER A 110 -5.21 10.50 -0.64
N ASN A 111 -5.57 10.60 0.64
CA ASN A 111 -5.66 11.85 1.40
C ASN A 111 -6.44 12.94 0.66
N MET A 112 -7.66 12.63 0.23
CA MET A 112 -8.54 13.58 -0.47
C MET A 112 -10.01 13.37 -0.09
N SER A 113 -10.85 14.34 -0.44
CA SER A 113 -12.30 14.18 -0.27
C SER A 113 -12.85 13.15 -1.25
N THR A 114 -13.94 12.47 -0.86
CA THR A 114 -14.63 11.50 -1.73
C THR A 114 -15.06 12.13 -3.07
N ALA A 115 -15.47 13.40 -3.07
CA ALA A 115 -15.83 14.12 -4.29
C ALA A 115 -14.63 14.28 -5.24
N ASN A 116 -13.46 14.64 -4.70
CA ASN A 116 -12.23 14.73 -5.48
C ASN A 116 -11.78 13.36 -6.01
N ALA A 117 -11.87 12.31 -5.19
CA ALA A 117 -11.55 10.95 -5.62
C ALA A 117 -12.42 10.52 -6.80
N ILE A 118 -13.74 10.71 -6.71
CA ILE A 118 -14.67 10.36 -7.80
C ILE A 118 -14.31 11.16 -9.07
N ARG A 119 -14.10 12.47 -8.95
CA ARG A 119 -13.73 13.32 -10.09
C ARG A 119 -12.43 12.87 -10.75
N THR A 120 -11.40 12.59 -9.96
CA THR A 120 -10.10 12.13 -10.47
C THR A 120 -10.20 10.77 -11.15
N LEU A 121 -10.96 9.83 -10.58
CA LEU A 121 -11.20 8.53 -11.21
C LEU A 121 -11.93 8.66 -12.54
N THR A 122 -12.96 9.55 -12.62
CA THR A 122 -13.67 9.82 -13.87
C THR A 122 -12.71 10.36 -14.93
N GLN A 123 -11.84 11.31 -14.59
CA GLN A 123 -10.81 11.80 -15.49
C GLN A 123 -9.86 10.69 -15.97
N PHE A 124 -9.44 9.80 -15.08
CA PHE A 124 -8.57 8.68 -15.47
C PHE A 124 -9.26 7.68 -16.39
N VAL A 125 -10.57 7.48 -16.25
CA VAL A 125 -11.37 6.68 -17.18
C VAL A 125 -11.45 7.37 -18.56
N GLU A 126 -11.77 8.68 -18.59
CA GLU A 126 -11.84 9.46 -19.82
C GLU A 126 -10.51 9.49 -20.58
N GLU A 127 -9.40 9.50 -19.86
CA GLU A 127 -8.04 9.46 -20.43
C GLU A 127 -7.59 8.04 -20.83
N GLY A 128 -8.39 7.01 -20.56
CA GLY A 128 -8.06 5.62 -20.84
C GLY A 128 -6.92 5.05 -19.96
N LEU A 129 -6.70 5.61 -18.79
CA LEU A 129 -5.69 5.12 -17.85
C LEU A 129 -6.18 3.94 -17.03
N ILE A 130 -7.48 3.92 -16.73
CA ILE A 130 -8.14 2.88 -15.94
C ILE A 130 -9.52 2.56 -16.52
N VAL A 131 -10.04 1.39 -16.17
CA VAL A 131 -11.46 1.03 -16.33
C VAL A 131 -12.05 0.82 -14.94
N VAL A 132 -13.31 1.26 -14.75
CA VAL A 132 -14.07 1.12 -13.52
C VAL A 132 -15.35 0.35 -13.80
N GLU A 133 -15.49 -0.83 -13.19
CA GLU A 133 -16.64 -1.71 -13.28
C GLU A 133 -17.22 -1.94 -11.87
N GLY A 134 -18.18 -1.11 -11.47
CA GLY A 134 -18.70 -1.14 -10.10
C GLY A 134 -17.63 -0.75 -9.07
N ARG A 135 -17.19 -1.72 -8.28
CA ARG A 135 -16.10 -1.54 -7.30
C ARG A 135 -14.73 -1.94 -7.85
N HIS A 136 -14.69 -2.65 -8.96
CA HIS A 136 -13.45 -3.07 -9.60
C HIS A 136 -12.82 -1.90 -10.35
N ILE A 137 -11.52 -1.74 -10.19
CA ILE A 137 -10.72 -0.77 -10.93
C ILE A 137 -9.58 -1.55 -11.56
N ARG A 138 -9.48 -1.53 -12.88
CA ARG A 138 -8.41 -2.16 -13.63
C ARG A 138 -7.52 -1.09 -14.26
N LEU A 139 -6.20 -1.22 -14.08
CA LEU A 139 -5.24 -0.33 -14.68
C LEU A 139 -5.02 -0.71 -16.14
N LEU A 140 -5.20 0.24 -17.07
CA LEU A 140 -4.98 0.05 -18.50
C LEU A 140 -3.57 0.47 -18.92
N ASP A 141 -3.09 1.60 -18.39
CA ASP A 141 -1.77 2.15 -18.73
C ASP A 141 -0.98 2.50 -17.48
N VAL A 142 -0.24 1.48 -17.00
CA VAL A 142 0.60 1.61 -15.79
C VAL A 142 1.72 2.63 -15.98
N HIS A 143 2.31 2.70 -17.18
CA HIS A 143 3.41 3.64 -17.45
C HIS A 143 2.95 5.09 -17.38
N ARG A 144 1.81 5.41 -17.98
CA ARG A 144 1.24 6.75 -17.88
C ARG A 144 0.78 7.08 -16.46
N LEU A 145 0.22 6.13 -15.72
CA LEU A 145 -0.10 6.33 -14.30
C LEU A 145 1.14 6.61 -13.46
N GLN A 146 2.26 5.90 -13.71
CA GLN A 146 3.54 6.18 -13.05
C GLN A 146 4.03 7.61 -13.37
N PHE A 147 3.89 8.04 -14.60
CA PHE A 147 4.25 9.40 -14.99
C PHE A 147 3.37 10.45 -14.30
N VAL A 148 2.05 10.23 -14.22
CA VAL A 148 1.13 11.10 -13.48
C VAL A 148 1.48 11.15 -11.99
N ALA A 149 1.86 10.02 -11.39
CA ALA A 149 2.28 9.96 -9.98
C ALA A 149 3.55 10.78 -9.72
N LEU A 150 4.50 10.81 -10.68
CA LEU A 150 5.75 11.55 -10.56
C LEU A 150 5.60 13.06 -10.82
N GLN A 151 4.62 13.49 -11.60
CA GLN A 151 4.38 14.90 -11.91
C GLN A 151 3.48 15.62 -10.90
N GLY A 152 2.78 14.89 -10.05
CA GLY A 152 1.94 15.40 -8.99
C GLY A 152 2.72 15.72 -7.77
#